data_338ed05b96f50c0a02b093d2648b0ff8
#
_entry.id   338ed05b96f50c0a02b093d2648b0ff8
#
_cell.length_a   1.000
_cell.length_b   1.000
_cell.length_c   1.000
_cell.angle_alpha   90.00
_cell.angle_beta   90.00
_cell.angle_gamma   90.00
#
_symmetry.space_group_name_H-M   'P 1'
#
loop_
_entity.id
_entity.type
_entity.pdbx_description
1 polymer ?
#
loop_
_entity_poly.entity_id
_entity_poly.type
_entity_poly.pdbx_seq_one_letter_code
_entity_poly.pdbx_strand_id
1 'polypeptide(L)'
;PYSFILNDNPLSILAAEGAKNCCLELNSLSKAHNMSGWRIGMVAGAKEIIAEVLKVKSQMDSGMFKPMKLAAIQALAQGPEWFSALNAEYKIRRVAAGRIFDLLGAKYDHDSRGMFLWGKISPDNVFVNADDTSRCLGEQVSDKILYDAGVFITPGFIFGENGKNYIRISLCAKPEVLAESEKKIREIMK
;
A
#
# COMPACT_ATOMS: atom_id res chain seq x y z
N PRO A 1 -8.54 -1.87 -3.68
CA PRO A 1 -8.02 -2.98 -2.85
C PRO A 1 -7.60 -2.56 -1.45
N TYR A 2 -7.28 -1.28 -1.22
CA TYR A 2 -6.79 -0.75 0.07
C TYR A 2 -7.86 -0.01 0.87
N SER A 3 -9.10 0.03 0.39
CA SER A 3 -10.17 0.90 0.89
C SER A 3 -10.47 0.73 2.37
N PHE A 4 -10.27 -0.46 2.92
CA PHE A 4 -10.58 -0.79 4.32
C PHE A 4 -9.37 -0.67 5.27
N ILE A 5 -8.17 -0.39 4.75
CA ILE A 5 -6.96 -0.33 5.58
C ILE A 5 -6.76 1.11 6.05
N LEU A 6 -6.74 1.31 7.36
CA LEU A 6 -6.65 2.61 8.02
C LEU A 6 -7.69 3.62 7.50
N ASN A 7 -8.90 3.13 7.23
CA ASN A 7 -9.98 3.92 6.68
C ASN A 7 -11.32 3.47 7.26
N ASP A 8 -11.87 4.31 8.12
CA ASP A 8 -13.13 4.04 8.82
C ASP A 8 -14.37 4.35 7.92
N ASN A 9 -14.17 5.02 6.78
CA ASN A 9 -15.24 5.36 5.83
C ASN A 9 -14.81 5.07 4.39
N PRO A 10 -14.77 3.79 3.98
CA PRO A 10 -14.42 3.41 2.62
C PRO A 10 -15.49 3.89 1.63
N LEU A 11 -15.04 4.51 0.55
CA LEU A 11 -15.92 5.01 -0.51
C LEU A 11 -16.02 3.97 -1.64
N SER A 12 -17.20 3.92 -2.25
CA SER A 12 -17.49 3.16 -3.48
C SER A 12 -17.95 4.11 -4.56
N ILE A 13 -17.44 3.97 -5.77
CA ILE A 13 -17.96 4.72 -6.93
C ILE A 13 -19.44 4.39 -7.19
N LEU A 14 -19.88 3.18 -6.85
CA LEU A 14 -21.26 2.74 -7.04
C LEU A 14 -22.27 3.44 -6.10
N ALA A 15 -21.77 4.21 -5.12
CA ALA A 15 -22.61 5.06 -4.28
C ALA A 15 -22.97 6.40 -4.94
N ALA A 16 -22.26 6.80 -6.00
CA ALA A 16 -22.59 8.00 -6.75
C ALA A 16 -23.87 7.81 -7.57
N GLU A 17 -24.65 8.88 -7.71
CA GLU A 17 -25.89 8.86 -8.49
C GLU A 17 -25.61 8.46 -9.95
N GLY A 18 -26.38 7.54 -10.49
CA GLY A 18 -26.24 7.02 -11.86
C GLY A 18 -25.09 6.02 -12.07
N ALA A 19 -24.14 5.92 -11.14
CA ALA A 19 -22.95 5.10 -11.33
C ALA A 19 -23.24 3.60 -11.57
N LYS A 20 -24.30 3.07 -10.97
CA LYS A 20 -24.72 1.68 -11.16
C LYS A 20 -25.09 1.32 -12.60
N ASN A 21 -25.37 2.33 -13.43
CA ASN A 21 -25.74 2.14 -14.85
C ASN A 21 -24.56 2.27 -15.81
N CYS A 22 -23.42 2.84 -15.38
CA CYS A 22 -22.33 3.17 -16.28
C CYS A 22 -20.92 2.87 -15.71
N CYS A 23 -20.80 2.50 -14.42
CA CYS A 23 -19.52 2.28 -13.79
C CYS A 23 -19.25 0.82 -13.45
N LEU A 24 -17.97 0.48 -13.39
CA LEU A 24 -17.45 -0.74 -12.79
C LEU A 24 -16.53 -0.39 -11.62
N GLU A 25 -16.66 -1.14 -10.55
CA GLU A 25 -15.74 -1.11 -9.41
C GLU A 25 -15.00 -2.44 -9.35
N LEU A 26 -13.67 -2.37 -9.35
CA LEU A 26 -12.80 -3.53 -9.19
C LEU A 26 -12.33 -3.59 -7.74
N ASN A 27 -12.54 -4.71 -7.08
CA ASN A 27 -12.06 -4.94 -5.72
C ASN A 27 -11.23 -6.21 -5.63
N SER A 28 -10.39 -6.30 -4.60
CA SER A 28 -9.49 -7.42 -4.37
C SER A 28 -9.48 -7.81 -2.91
N LEU A 29 -9.52 -9.10 -2.63
CA LEU A 29 -9.39 -9.65 -1.29
C LEU A 29 -7.92 -9.70 -0.81
N SER A 30 -6.96 -9.36 -1.69
CA SER A 30 -5.53 -9.50 -1.43
C SER A 30 -5.06 -8.73 -0.19
N LYS A 31 -5.64 -7.56 0.09
CA LYS A 31 -5.14 -6.64 1.13
C LYS A 31 -6.03 -6.65 2.36
N ALA A 32 -7.27 -6.20 2.23
CA ALA A 32 -8.21 -6.10 3.36
C ALA A 32 -8.55 -7.45 4.03
N HIS A 33 -8.37 -8.56 3.32
CA HIS A 33 -8.64 -9.91 3.84
C HIS A 33 -7.39 -10.80 3.92
N ASN A 34 -6.18 -10.22 3.78
CA ASN A 34 -4.90 -10.94 3.82
C ASN A 34 -4.80 -12.12 2.83
N MET A 35 -5.48 -12.04 1.70
CA MET A 35 -5.59 -13.13 0.71
C MET A 35 -4.75 -12.88 -0.55
N SER A 36 -3.58 -12.25 -0.44
CA SER A 36 -2.76 -11.91 -1.61
C SER A 36 -2.34 -13.11 -2.44
N GLY A 37 -1.97 -14.24 -1.80
CA GLY A 37 -1.60 -15.48 -2.47
C GLY A 37 -2.76 -16.22 -3.17
N TRP A 38 -3.98 -15.93 -2.77
CA TRP A 38 -5.19 -16.58 -3.31
C TRP A 38 -5.59 -16.08 -4.70
N ARG A 39 -5.04 -14.95 -5.16
CA ARG A 39 -5.28 -14.35 -6.48
C ARG A 39 -6.77 -14.18 -6.80
N ILE A 40 -7.54 -13.62 -5.85
CA ILE A 40 -8.99 -13.47 -5.96
C ILE A 40 -9.39 -11.99 -5.82
N GLY A 41 -10.29 -11.59 -6.68
CA GLY A 41 -10.94 -10.30 -6.69
C GLY A 41 -12.30 -10.38 -7.34
N MET A 42 -12.99 -9.25 -7.44
CA MET A 42 -14.31 -9.16 -8.04
C MET A 42 -14.46 -7.85 -8.84
N VAL A 43 -15.40 -7.89 -9.77
CA VAL A 43 -15.90 -6.71 -10.50
C VAL A 43 -17.37 -6.59 -10.19
N ALA A 44 -17.82 -5.40 -9.80
CA ALA A 44 -19.20 -5.08 -9.52
C ALA A 44 -19.60 -3.82 -10.30
N GLY A 45 -20.89 -3.68 -10.66
CA GLY A 45 -21.39 -2.47 -11.35
C GLY A 45 -22.45 -2.76 -12.41
N ALA A 46 -22.43 -1.99 -13.49
CA ALA A 46 -23.42 -2.03 -14.56
C ALA A 46 -23.53 -3.42 -15.20
N LYS A 47 -24.73 -3.97 -15.20
CA LYS A 47 -25.05 -5.33 -15.68
C LYS A 47 -24.59 -5.57 -17.12
N GLU A 48 -24.85 -4.62 -17.99
CA GLU A 48 -24.51 -4.71 -19.41
C GLU A 48 -23.01 -4.75 -19.62
N ILE A 49 -22.26 -3.93 -18.89
CA ILE A 49 -20.79 -3.90 -18.98
C ILE A 49 -20.20 -5.19 -18.38
N ILE A 50 -20.74 -5.67 -17.25
CA ILE A 50 -20.29 -6.95 -16.66
C ILE A 50 -20.53 -8.10 -17.63
N ALA A 51 -21.65 -8.10 -18.40
CA ALA A 51 -21.92 -9.12 -19.39
C ALA A 51 -20.85 -9.14 -20.49
N GLU A 52 -20.38 -7.98 -20.96
CA GLU A 52 -19.29 -7.89 -21.95
C GLU A 52 -17.94 -8.37 -21.37
N VAL A 53 -17.63 -7.95 -20.15
CA VAL A 53 -16.43 -8.44 -19.42
C VAL A 53 -16.47 -9.98 -19.31
N LEU A 54 -17.63 -10.55 -18.98
CA LEU A 54 -17.79 -12.00 -18.84
C LEU A 54 -17.63 -12.74 -20.16
N LYS A 55 -18.08 -12.19 -21.30
CA LYS A 55 -17.84 -12.77 -22.63
C LYS A 55 -16.35 -12.97 -22.90
N VAL A 56 -15.54 -11.94 -22.63
CA VAL A 56 -14.08 -12.03 -22.81
C VAL A 56 -13.47 -12.98 -21.78
N LYS A 57 -13.83 -12.81 -20.48
CA LYS A 57 -13.29 -13.62 -19.38
C LYS A 57 -13.53 -15.12 -19.58
N SER A 58 -14.71 -15.51 -20.06
CA SER A 58 -15.05 -16.92 -20.31
C SER A 58 -14.24 -17.57 -21.43
N GLN A 59 -13.60 -16.77 -22.28
CA GLN A 59 -12.67 -17.26 -23.32
C GLN A 59 -11.22 -17.39 -22.80
N MET A 60 -10.92 -16.73 -21.67
CA MET A 60 -9.56 -16.73 -21.09
C MET A 60 -9.35 -17.88 -20.11
N ASP A 61 -10.37 -18.30 -19.39
CA ASP A 61 -10.30 -19.41 -18.45
C ASP A 61 -11.66 -20.12 -18.28
N SER A 62 -11.61 -21.36 -17.79
CA SER A 62 -12.78 -22.22 -17.59
C SER A 62 -13.46 -22.00 -16.21
N GLY A 63 -13.09 -20.95 -15.52
CA GLY A 63 -13.65 -20.59 -14.22
C GLY A 63 -12.67 -20.78 -13.06
N MET A 64 -13.12 -20.36 -11.90
CA MET A 64 -12.31 -20.35 -10.68
C MET A 64 -12.48 -21.65 -9.88
N PHE A 65 -11.37 -22.15 -9.33
CA PHE A 65 -11.36 -23.30 -8.41
C PHE A 65 -12.34 -23.12 -7.25
N LYS A 66 -13.27 -24.08 -7.09
CA LYS A 66 -14.40 -23.96 -6.15
C LYS A 66 -13.98 -23.63 -4.70
N PRO A 67 -12.94 -24.27 -4.10
CA PRO A 67 -12.49 -23.92 -2.74
C PRO A 67 -12.09 -22.46 -2.58
N MET A 68 -11.49 -21.85 -3.60
CA MET A 68 -11.17 -20.41 -3.55
C MET A 68 -12.43 -19.55 -3.48
N LYS A 69 -13.48 -19.90 -4.23
CA LYS A 69 -14.77 -19.20 -4.15
C LYS A 69 -15.40 -19.33 -2.77
N LEU A 70 -15.35 -20.51 -2.15
CA LEU A 70 -15.86 -20.74 -0.79
C LEU A 70 -15.08 -19.94 0.24
N ALA A 71 -13.74 -19.89 0.14
CA ALA A 71 -12.91 -19.06 0.98
C ALA A 71 -13.22 -17.56 0.83
N ALA A 72 -13.46 -17.08 -0.39
CA ALA A 72 -13.86 -15.70 -0.65
C ALA A 72 -15.20 -15.35 -0.02
N ILE A 73 -16.19 -16.26 -0.07
CA ILE A 73 -17.49 -16.08 0.58
C ILE A 73 -17.30 -15.89 2.09
N GLN A 74 -16.48 -16.72 2.72
CA GLN A 74 -16.18 -16.61 4.15
C GLN A 74 -15.43 -15.30 4.48
N ALA A 75 -14.49 -14.89 3.64
CA ALA A 75 -13.77 -13.63 3.80
C ALA A 75 -14.72 -12.42 3.71
N LEU A 76 -15.61 -12.40 2.72
CA LEU A 76 -16.59 -11.34 2.52
C LEU A 76 -17.68 -11.29 3.60
N ALA A 77 -17.90 -12.39 4.30
CA ALA A 77 -18.84 -12.46 5.43
C ALA A 77 -18.26 -11.91 6.74
N GLN A 78 -16.98 -11.50 6.77
CA GLN A 78 -16.37 -10.91 7.97
C GLN A 78 -17.03 -9.57 8.30
N GLY A 79 -17.35 -9.38 9.58
CA GLY A 79 -17.98 -8.18 10.10
C GLY A 79 -17.00 -7.03 10.40
N PRO A 80 -17.52 -5.92 10.94
CA PRO A 80 -16.72 -4.76 11.32
C PRO A 80 -15.59 -5.07 12.30
N GLU A 81 -15.74 -6.08 13.14
CA GLU A 81 -14.75 -6.51 14.13
C GLU A 81 -13.44 -6.97 13.46
N TRP A 82 -13.55 -7.66 12.32
CA TRP A 82 -12.39 -8.06 11.52
C TRP A 82 -11.56 -6.84 11.10
N PHE A 83 -12.22 -5.83 10.54
CA PHE A 83 -11.54 -4.61 10.07
C PHE A 83 -11.01 -3.79 11.23
N SER A 84 -11.70 -3.75 12.36
CA SER A 84 -11.24 -3.07 13.58
C SER A 84 -9.96 -3.70 14.12
N ALA A 85 -9.91 -5.03 14.23
CA ALA A 85 -8.72 -5.75 14.66
C ALA A 85 -7.55 -5.57 13.67
N LEU A 86 -7.81 -5.70 12.36
CA LEU A 86 -6.82 -5.48 11.32
C LEU A 86 -6.25 -4.05 11.38
N ASN A 87 -7.11 -3.04 11.52
CA ASN A 87 -6.70 -1.65 11.57
C ASN A 87 -5.97 -1.27 12.86
N ALA A 88 -6.24 -1.95 13.98
CA ALA A 88 -5.46 -1.79 15.20
C ALA A 88 -3.98 -2.16 14.99
N GLU A 89 -3.72 -3.29 14.33
CA GLU A 89 -2.37 -3.71 13.94
C GLU A 89 -1.71 -2.71 12.98
N TYR A 90 -2.42 -2.26 11.95
CA TYR A 90 -1.87 -1.26 11.02
C TYR A 90 -1.59 0.09 11.68
N LYS A 91 -2.36 0.52 12.68
CA LYS A 91 -2.10 1.74 13.45
C LYS A 91 -0.75 1.64 14.19
N ILE A 92 -0.48 0.51 14.84
CA ILE A 92 0.81 0.27 15.53
C ILE A 92 1.98 0.35 14.52
N ARG A 93 1.85 -0.34 13.39
CA ARG A 93 2.87 -0.35 12.34
C ARG A 93 3.06 1.03 11.71
N ARG A 94 1.99 1.80 11.53
CA ARG A 94 2.06 3.18 11.02
C ARG A 94 2.86 4.08 11.95
N VAL A 95 2.65 3.99 13.25
CA VAL A 95 3.43 4.75 14.24
C VAL A 95 4.90 4.37 14.18
N ALA A 96 5.23 3.08 14.10
CA ALA A 96 6.62 2.62 14.01
C ALA A 96 7.30 3.08 12.70
N ALA A 97 6.60 2.99 11.56
CA ALA A 97 7.12 3.46 10.28
C ALA A 97 7.23 4.99 10.22
N GLY A 98 6.30 5.71 10.86
CA GLY A 98 6.33 7.16 11.00
C GLY A 98 7.59 7.65 11.70
N ARG A 99 8.03 6.96 12.79
CA ARG A 99 9.29 7.30 13.48
C ARG A 99 10.51 7.22 12.56
N ILE A 100 10.51 6.29 11.60
CA ILE A 100 11.58 6.21 10.60
C ILE A 100 11.53 7.46 9.70
N PHE A 101 10.36 7.88 9.26
CA PHE A 101 10.22 9.09 8.45
C PHE A 101 10.60 10.36 9.21
N ASP A 102 10.19 10.46 10.47
CA ASP A 102 10.57 11.57 11.35
C ASP A 102 12.09 11.63 11.53
N LEU A 103 12.74 10.48 11.74
CA LEU A 103 14.20 10.36 11.84
C LEU A 103 14.90 10.81 10.55
N LEU A 104 14.33 10.47 9.40
CA LEU A 104 14.85 10.85 8.08
C LEU A 104 14.45 12.27 7.66
N GLY A 105 13.69 13.01 8.45
CA GLY A 105 13.15 14.33 8.08
C GLY A 105 12.24 14.29 6.85
N ALA A 106 11.63 13.15 6.57
CA ALA A 106 10.71 13.00 5.45
C ALA A 106 9.33 13.56 5.79
N LYS A 107 8.80 14.44 4.95
CA LYS A 107 7.45 14.99 5.12
C LYS A 107 6.41 14.01 4.57
N TYR A 108 5.46 13.60 5.39
CA TYR A 108 4.40 12.65 5.01
C TYR A 108 3.05 13.03 5.64
N ASP A 109 1.97 12.48 5.09
CA ASP A 109 0.63 12.61 5.65
C ASP A 109 0.44 11.57 6.77
N HIS A 110 0.30 12.05 8.02
CA HIS A 110 0.09 11.22 9.21
C HIS A 110 -1.26 10.48 9.19
N ASP A 111 -2.24 11.00 8.46
CA ASP A 111 -3.58 10.43 8.31
C ASP A 111 -3.76 9.65 7.00
N SER A 112 -2.67 9.39 6.30
CA SER A 112 -2.70 8.62 5.06
C SER A 112 -3.38 7.26 5.25
N ARG A 113 -4.22 6.91 4.29
CA ARG A 113 -4.97 5.65 4.28
C ARG A 113 -4.21 4.59 3.50
N GLY A 114 -4.55 3.32 3.75
CA GLY A 114 -3.91 2.19 3.10
C GLY A 114 -2.67 1.72 3.83
N MET A 115 -1.89 0.87 3.18
CA MET A 115 -0.78 0.14 3.80
C MET A 115 0.61 0.66 3.43
N PHE A 116 0.69 1.87 2.90
CA PHE A 116 1.96 2.48 2.50
C PHE A 116 2.03 3.91 3.04
N LEU A 117 3.16 4.25 3.63
CA LEU A 117 3.52 5.64 3.88
C LEU A 117 4.37 6.15 2.71
N TRP A 118 4.12 7.40 2.32
CA TRP A 118 4.78 8.08 1.21
C TRP A 118 5.39 9.37 1.73
N GLY A 119 6.71 9.43 1.84
CA GLY A 119 7.44 10.53 2.44
C GLY A 119 8.27 11.30 1.44
N LYS A 120 8.15 12.62 1.45
CA LYS A 120 8.92 13.54 0.61
C LYS A 120 10.23 13.89 1.30
N ILE A 121 11.34 13.70 0.60
CA ILE A 121 12.69 14.07 1.03
C ILE A 121 12.97 15.52 0.66
N SER A 122 13.57 16.26 1.60
CA SER A 122 14.11 17.60 1.35
C SER A 122 15.49 17.51 0.69
N PRO A 123 15.87 18.48 -0.18
CA PRO A 123 17.24 18.63 -0.66
C PRO A 123 18.28 18.78 0.47
N ASP A 124 17.86 19.33 1.62
CA ASP A 124 18.73 19.54 2.79
C ASP A 124 18.88 18.29 3.67
N ASN A 125 18.40 17.13 3.21
CA ASN A 125 18.49 15.87 3.97
C ASN A 125 19.94 15.45 4.14
N VAL A 126 20.31 14.98 5.32
CA VAL A 126 21.70 14.61 5.69
C VAL A 126 22.30 13.48 4.82
N PHE A 127 21.47 12.71 4.14
CA PHE A 127 21.89 11.63 3.24
C PHE A 127 21.91 12.04 1.78
N VAL A 128 21.59 13.30 1.47
CA VAL A 128 21.61 13.84 0.11
C VAL A 128 22.94 14.54 -0.16
N ASN A 129 23.59 14.15 -1.25
CA ASN A 129 24.72 14.87 -1.81
C ASN A 129 24.23 15.78 -2.94
N ALA A 130 24.28 17.10 -2.72
CA ALA A 130 23.83 18.08 -3.69
C ALA A 130 24.61 18.07 -5.01
N ASP A 131 25.85 17.61 -4.99
CA ASP A 131 26.73 17.51 -6.19
C ASP A 131 26.41 16.26 -7.03
N ASP A 132 25.69 15.29 -6.48
CA ASP A 132 25.26 14.10 -7.22
C ASP A 132 23.97 14.37 -8.01
N THR A 133 24.13 14.82 -9.23
CA THR A 133 23.02 15.07 -10.16
C THR A 133 22.57 13.80 -10.92
N SER A 134 23.27 12.68 -10.76
CA SER A 134 22.95 11.41 -11.45
C SER A 134 21.79 10.66 -10.81
N ARG A 135 21.59 10.83 -9.48
CA ARG A 135 20.56 10.17 -8.68
C ARG A 135 19.58 11.18 -8.09
N CYS A 136 18.30 10.81 -8.05
CA CYS A 136 17.28 11.64 -7.42
C CYS A 136 17.32 11.53 -5.88
N LEU A 137 16.69 12.48 -5.16
CA LEU A 137 16.76 12.55 -3.70
C LEU A 137 16.29 11.26 -3.01
N GLY A 138 15.16 10.72 -3.46
CA GLY A 138 14.62 9.47 -2.90
C GLY A 138 15.53 8.27 -3.13
N GLU A 139 16.26 8.23 -4.26
CA GLU A 139 17.24 7.20 -4.57
C GLU A 139 18.47 7.31 -3.68
N GLN A 140 19.07 8.51 -3.56
CA GLN A 140 20.23 8.74 -2.71
C GLN A 140 19.99 8.31 -1.26
N VAL A 141 18.83 8.71 -0.68
CA VAL A 141 18.46 8.32 0.69
C VAL A 141 18.23 6.82 0.81
N SER A 142 17.53 6.22 -0.16
CA SER A 142 17.27 4.78 -0.16
C SER A 142 18.55 3.96 -0.24
N ASP A 143 19.46 4.32 -1.16
CA ASP A 143 20.76 3.65 -1.33
C ASP A 143 21.64 3.79 -0.08
N LYS A 144 21.74 4.99 0.47
CA LYS A 144 22.54 5.24 1.68
C LYS A 144 22.06 4.37 2.84
N ILE A 145 20.75 4.28 3.07
CA ILE A 145 20.18 3.45 4.13
C ILE A 145 20.39 1.96 3.84
N LEU A 146 20.26 1.55 2.58
CA LEU A 146 20.46 0.16 2.18
C LEU A 146 21.90 -0.30 2.42
N TYR A 147 22.88 0.47 1.93
CA TYR A 147 24.28 0.05 1.97
C TYR A 147 24.92 0.23 3.33
N ASP A 148 24.55 1.25 4.09
CA ASP A 148 25.18 1.55 5.38
C ASP A 148 24.44 0.94 6.57
N ALA A 149 23.11 0.83 6.52
CA ALA A 149 22.31 0.28 7.61
C ALA A 149 21.72 -1.12 7.32
N GLY A 150 21.82 -1.61 6.08
CA GLY A 150 21.21 -2.88 5.66
C GLY A 150 19.68 -2.85 5.71
N VAL A 151 19.06 -1.67 5.53
CA VAL A 151 17.62 -1.48 5.55
C VAL A 151 17.15 -1.00 4.20
N PHE A 152 16.24 -1.76 3.56
CA PHE A 152 15.67 -1.35 2.28
C PHE A 152 14.40 -0.53 2.48
N ILE A 153 14.41 0.70 1.98
CA ILE A 153 13.23 1.58 1.84
C ILE A 153 13.04 1.83 0.35
N THR A 154 11.81 1.64 -0.14
CA THR A 154 11.54 1.74 -1.57
C THR A 154 11.71 3.18 -2.06
N PRO A 155 12.61 3.46 -3.04
CA PRO A 155 12.73 4.80 -3.63
C PRO A 155 11.52 5.09 -4.52
N GLY A 156 11.05 6.34 -4.49
CA GLY A 156 9.80 6.70 -5.14
C GLY A 156 9.89 6.81 -6.67
N PHE A 157 11.09 7.00 -7.25
CA PHE A 157 11.27 7.13 -8.70
C PHE A 157 10.79 5.90 -9.48
N ILE A 158 10.80 4.70 -8.86
CA ILE A 158 10.28 3.47 -9.49
C ILE A 158 8.79 3.54 -9.83
N PHE A 159 8.07 4.50 -9.27
CA PHE A 159 6.64 4.75 -9.53
C PHE A 159 6.41 5.89 -10.53
N GLY A 160 7.46 6.45 -11.11
CA GLY A 160 7.42 7.51 -12.12
C GLY A 160 8.12 8.80 -11.70
N GLU A 161 8.20 9.74 -12.63
CA GLU A 161 8.94 11.01 -12.49
C GLU A 161 8.56 11.82 -11.24
N ASN A 162 7.26 11.89 -10.92
CA ASN A 162 6.76 12.62 -9.76
C ASN A 162 7.22 12.01 -8.41
N GLY A 163 7.72 10.78 -8.44
CA GLY A 163 8.21 10.07 -7.27
C GLY A 163 9.67 10.34 -6.91
N LYS A 164 10.45 11.03 -7.75
CA LYS A 164 11.91 11.19 -7.59
C LYS A 164 12.35 11.71 -6.21
N ASN A 165 11.56 12.58 -5.62
CA ASN A 165 11.88 13.16 -4.31
C ASN A 165 11.20 12.43 -3.14
N TYR A 166 10.74 11.20 -3.35
CA TYR A 166 9.99 10.46 -2.33
C TYR A 166 10.62 9.11 -2.04
N ILE A 167 10.28 8.61 -0.85
CA ILE A 167 10.51 7.23 -0.43
C ILE A 167 9.21 6.63 0.09
N ARG A 168 9.09 5.30 0.04
CA ARG A 168 7.89 4.58 0.47
C ARG A 168 8.21 3.50 1.49
N ILE A 169 7.51 3.50 2.63
CA ILE A 169 7.54 2.41 3.61
C ILE A 169 6.23 1.62 3.53
N SER A 170 6.35 0.29 3.47
CA SER A 170 5.23 -0.64 3.57
C SER A 170 4.93 -0.98 5.02
N LEU A 171 3.66 -0.92 5.41
CA LEU A 171 3.18 -1.33 6.73
C LEU A 171 3.00 -2.86 6.85
N CYS A 172 3.54 -3.64 5.91
CA CYS A 172 3.49 -5.11 5.98
C CYS A 172 4.51 -5.69 6.97
N ALA A 173 5.59 -4.97 7.27
CA ALA A 173 6.59 -5.39 8.25
C ALA A 173 6.01 -5.38 9.68
N LYS A 174 6.48 -6.29 10.51
CA LYS A 174 6.12 -6.33 11.93
C LYS A 174 6.70 -5.13 12.69
N PRO A 175 6.07 -4.69 13.80
CA PRO A 175 6.58 -3.56 14.59
C PRO A 175 8.03 -3.71 15.05
N GLU A 176 8.44 -4.94 15.39
CA GLU A 176 9.80 -5.25 15.85
C GLU A 176 10.83 -5.03 14.75
N VAL A 177 10.49 -5.40 13.50
CA VAL A 177 11.35 -5.18 12.32
C VAL A 177 11.49 -3.68 12.02
N LEU A 178 10.40 -2.93 12.14
CA LEU A 178 10.43 -1.48 11.96
C LEU A 178 11.26 -0.78 13.05
N ALA A 179 11.14 -1.23 14.29
CA ALA A 179 11.93 -0.70 15.41
C ALA A 179 13.43 -0.99 15.26
N GLU A 180 13.77 -2.21 14.82
CA GLU A 180 15.18 -2.56 14.53
C GLU A 180 15.74 -1.76 13.35
N SER A 181 14.92 -1.53 12.32
CA SER A 181 15.28 -0.67 11.18
C SER A 181 15.52 0.78 11.63
N GLU A 182 14.65 1.34 12.47
CA GLU A 182 14.84 2.68 13.05
C GLU A 182 16.17 2.77 13.79
N LYS A 183 16.50 1.77 14.64
CA LYS A 183 17.74 1.73 15.39
C LYS A 183 18.97 1.74 14.47
N LYS A 184 19.02 0.88 13.45
CA LYS A 184 20.11 0.80 12.48
C LYS A 184 20.30 2.11 11.71
N ILE A 185 19.22 2.74 11.28
CA ILE A 185 19.27 4.05 10.59
C ILE A 185 19.84 5.11 11.54
N ARG A 186 19.42 5.12 12.80
CA ARG A 186 19.93 6.06 13.82
C ARG A 186 21.42 5.90 14.08
N GLU A 187 21.96 4.68 13.96
CA GLU A 187 23.38 4.40 14.16
C GLU A 187 24.26 5.02 13.06
N ILE A 188 23.79 5.06 11.81
CA ILE A 188 24.52 5.68 10.69
C ILE A 188 24.37 7.20 10.61
N MET A 189 23.52 7.81 11.45
CA MET A 189 23.33 9.27 11.54
C MET A 189 24.24 9.91 12.60
N LYS A 190 24.98 9.12 13.35
CA LYS A 190 25.97 9.61 14.35
C LYS A 190 27.31 9.92 13.70
#